data_27e76d7e80d7522cd566af5769b5d4dc
#
_entry.id   27e76d7e80d7522cd566af5769b5d4dc
#
_cell.length_a   1.000
_cell.length_b   1.000
_cell.length_c   1.000
_cell.angle_alpha   90.00
_cell.angle_beta   90.00
_cell.angle_gamma   90.00
#
_symmetry.space_group_name_H-M   'P 1'
#
loop_
_entity.id
_entity.type
_entity.pdbx_description
1 polymer ?
#
loop_
_entity_poly.entity_id
_entity_poly.type
_entity_poly.pdbx_seq_one_letter_code
_entity_poly.pdbx_strand_id
1 'polypeptide(L)'
;MPLLQLLKLVRKSSHFFEPVAQSAGGAASATGWNEGKANVPTQSAATLGDSNPGMHLTIGILAALLQREHTGEGTFVYQSMQDAVLNLCRIKLRNQIMLDNLGALPHYAVYPNWKWGKVIPRAENTEGGQVIGWTYKAKGWENDPNAYVYIVVQNSNKSWEAIANTMGHPEWITDERFQDWQHRQLNKEDLYKCIESYTVNYDKYELTKTLGAAGIPVGPVLDWHEIENGPDLNKDGTIVTIDQGGNRGKFKTIGLPFSLSNYKRAPDLGENNKEILASLGYDPDQIEKLTEEGVISKAQGPKNPRTEVIKGE
;
A
#
# COMPACT_ATOMS: atom_id res chain seq x y z
N MET A 1 5.68 -2.66 -33.54
CA MET A 1 7.11 -2.42 -33.23
C MET A 1 7.84 -3.75 -33.40
N PRO A 2 8.92 -3.85 -34.18
CA PRO A 2 9.62 -5.13 -34.39
C PRO A 2 10.14 -5.67 -33.04
N LEU A 3 10.02 -6.97 -32.85
CA LEU A 3 10.45 -7.71 -31.64
C LEU A 3 11.90 -7.37 -31.22
N LEU A 4 12.77 -7.10 -32.17
CA LEU A 4 14.17 -6.72 -31.97
C LEU A 4 14.34 -5.33 -31.29
N GLN A 5 13.43 -4.38 -31.53
CA GLN A 5 13.44 -3.08 -30.88
C GLN A 5 12.95 -3.20 -29.42
N LEU A 6 11.97 -4.06 -29.19
CA LEU A 6 11.47 -4.39 -27.84
C LEU A 6 12.58 -5.05 -27.00
N LEU A 7 13.30 -6.02 -27.57
CA LEU A 7 14.42 -6.71 -26.92
C LEU A 7 15.62 -5.78 -26.65
N LYS A 8 15.85 -4.73 -27.46
CA LYS A 8 16.87 -3.71 -27.21
C LYS A 8 16.49 -2.77 -26.06
N LEU A 9 15.21 -2.48 -25.86
CA LEU A 9 14.70 -1.73 -24.70
C LEU A 9 14.82 -2.53 -23.41
N VAL A 10 14.53 -3.83 -23.45
CA VAL A 10 14.68 -4.75 -22.31
C VAL A 10 16.14 -4.94 -21.91
N ARG A 11 17.10 -4.86 -22.84
CA ARG A 11 18.55 -4.96 -22.57
C ARG A 11 19.19 -3.70 -21.96
N LYS A 12 18.52 -2.57 -21.89
CA LYS A 12 18.93 -1.39 -21.10
C LYS A 12 18.44 -1.47 -19.64
N SER A 13 18.22 -2.67 -19.13
CA SER A 13 17.73 -2.88 -17.76
C SER A 13 18.81 -2.54 -16.75
N SER A 14 18.65 -1.43 -16.07
CA SER A 14 19.12 -1.28 -14.71
C SER A 14 18.50 -2.41 -13.89
N HIS A 15 19.24 -3.04 -12.99
CA HIS A 15 18.66 -4.01 -12.07
C HIS A 15 17.74 -3.25 -11.10
N PHE A 16 16.43 -3.46 -11.21
CA PHE A 16 15.45 -2.86 -10.34
C PHE A 16 15.04 -3.86 -9.26
N PHE A 17 15.12 -3.41 -8.02
CA PHE A 17 14.52 -4.04 -6.85
C PHE A 17 13.44 -3.10 -6.31
N GLU A 18 12.63 -3.60 -5.40
CA GLU A 18 11.52 -2.89 -4.80
C GLU A 18 11.84 -1.43 -4.40
N PRO A 19 12.89 -1.13 -3.60
CA PRO A 19 13.21 0.25 -3.21
C PRO A 19 13.69 1.12 -4.38
N VAL A 20 14.36 0.52 -5.37
CA VAL A 20 14.84 1.23 -6.58
C VAL A 20 13.65 1.65 -7.43
N ALA A 21 12.66 0.78 -7.58
CA ALA A 21 11.43 1.08 -8.31
C ALA A 21 10.61 2.20 -7.62
N GLN A 22 10.51 2.20 -6.29
CA GLN A 22 9.88 3.29 -5.54
C GLN A 22 10.61 4.63 -5.78
N SER A 23 11.92 4.62 -5.78
CA SER A 23 12.73 5.83 -6.00
C SER A 23 12.56 6.37 -7.41
N ALA A 24 12.70 5.51 -8.42
CA ALA A 24 12.60 5.89 -9.83
C ALA A 24 11.18 6.20 -10.30
N GLY A 25 10.16 5.59 -9.67
CA GLY A 25 8.75 5.78 -9.98
C GLY A 25 8.08 6.93 -9.22
N GLY A 26 8.82 7.66 -8.37
CA GLY A 26 8.34 8.86 -7.69
C GLY A 26 7.72 8.64 -6.30
N ALA A 27 7.53 7.39 -5.84
CA ALA A 27 6.96 7.12 -4.52
C ALA A 27 7.83 7.66 -3.38
N ALA A 28 9.14 7.42 -3.44
CA ALA A 28 10.06 7.89 -2.40
C ALA A 28 10.14 9.42 -2.32
N SER A 29 10.03 10.13 -3.45
CA SER A 29 10.02 11.59 -3.46
C SER A 29 8.72 12.19 -2.95
N ALA A 30 7.62 11.45 -3.06
CA ALA A 30 6.29 11.87 -2.60
C ALA A 30 6.02 11.54 -1.12
N THR A 31 6.80 10.64 -0.52
CA THR A 31 6.64 10.15 0.84
C THR A 31 7.66 10.79 1.78
N GLY A 32 7.23 11.10 3.01
CA GLY A 32 8.09 11.68 4.06
C GLY A 32 7.65 13.08 4.46
N TRP A 33 8.45 13.68 5.33
CA TRP A 33 8.21 15.00 5.92
C TRP A 33 8.95 16.09 5.16
N ASN A 34 8.44 17.30 5.21
CA ASN A 34 9.01 18.45 4.52
C ASN A 34 10.00 19.25 5.39
N GLU A 35 10.06 18.95 6.69
CA GLU A 35 10.88 19.68 7.66
C GLU A 35 11.61 18.76 8.65
N GLY A 36 12.58 19.33 9.36
CA GLY A 36 13.33 18.65 10.41
C GLY A 36 14.25 17.53 9.91
N LYS A 37 14.64 16.66 10.82
CA LYS A 37 15.53 15.51 10.52
C LYS A 37 14.87 14.48 9.58
N ALA A 38 13.55 14.44 9.52
CA ALA A 38 12.78 13.54 8.66
C ALA A 38 12.57 14.09 7.24
N ASN A 39 13.15 15.25 6.90
CA ASN A 39 13.10 15.80 5.55
C ASN A 39 14.06 15.05 4.61
N VAL A 40 13.76 13.78 4.37
CA VAL A 40 14.45 12.91 3.41
C VAL A 40 13.44 12.15 2.57
N PRO A 41 13.75 11.78 1.32
CA PRO A 41 12.92 10.86 0.55
C PRO A 41 12.76 9.55 1.33
N THR A 42 11.51 9.12 1.53
CA THR A 42 11.19 7.98 2.40
C THR A 42 10.51 6.89 1.60
N GLN A 43 10.92 5.65 1.81
CA GLN A 43 10.29 4.47 1.22
C GLN A 43 8.99 4.14 1.96
N SER A 44 7.97 3.72 1.23
CA SER A 44 6.83 3.05 1.85
C SER A 44 7.21 1.62 2.23
N ALA A 45 6.81 1.16 3.40
CA ALA A 45 6.96 -0.23 3.80
C ALA A 45 6.01 -1.19 3.05
N ALA A 46 4.96 -0.67 2.43
CA ALA A 46 4.16 -1.45 1.48
C ALA A 46 4.97 -1.68 0.19
N THR A 47 5.04 -2.92 -0.27
CA THR A 47 5.85 -3.35 -1.42
C THR A 47 5.31 -2.81 -2.75
N LEU A 48 5.39 -1.48 -2.93
CA LEU A 48 4.85 -0.77 -4.09
C LEU A 48 5.63 -1.10 -5.38
N GLY A 49 6.91 -1.40 -5.25
CA GLY A 49 7.79 -1.69 -6.37
C GLY A 49 7.69 -3.12 -6.88
N ASP A 50 7.28 -4.08 -6.05
CA ASP A 50 7.13 -5.49 -6.42
C ASP A 50 5.66 -5.90 -6.58
N SER A 51 4.86 -5.76 -5.53
CA SER A 51 3.47 -6.26 -5.51
C SER A 51 2.56 -5.50 -6.48
N ASN A 52 2.71 -4.18 -6.58
CA ASN A 52 1.90 -3.39 -7.49
C ASN A 52 2.21 -3.69 -8.98
N PRO A 53 3.47 -3.79 -9.43
CA PRO A 53 3.78 -4.29 -10.77
C PRO A 53 3.21 -5.67 -11.04
N GLY A 54 3.28 -6.60 -10.09
CA GLY A 54 2.68 -7.92 -10.21
C GLY A 54 1.17 -7.86 -10.46
N MET A 55 0.45 -7.03 -9.73
CA MET A 55 -0.99 -6.81 -9.95
C MET A 55 -1.29 -6.19 -11.32
N HIS A 56 -0.54 -5.17 -11.74
CA HIS A 56 -0.72 -4.56 -13.07
C HIS A 56 -0.43 -5.56 -14.19
N LEU A 57 0.64 -6.36 -14.06
CA LEU A 57 0.96 -7.40 -15.03
C LEU A 57 -0.15 -8.45 -15.12
N THR A 58 -0.72 -8.86 -13.99
CA THR A 58 -1.87 -9.78 -13.95
C THR A 58 -3.06 -9.20 -14.69
N ILE A 59 -3.40 -7.93 -14.47
CA ILE A 59 -4.48 -7.24 -15.20
C ILE A 59 -4.18 -7.23 -16.71
N GLY A 60 -2.94 -6.93 -17.09
CA GLY A 60 -2.52 -6.93 -18.50
C GLY A 60 -2.63 -8.31 -19.15
N ILE A 61 -2.25 -9.38 -18.43
CA ILE A 61 -2.37 -10.76 -18.91
C ILE A 61 -3.84 -11.14 -19.07
N LEU A 62 -4.70 -10.83 -18.10
CA LEU A 62 -6.13 -11.12 -18.20
C LEU A 62 -6.79 -10.37 -19.36
N ALA A 63 -6.44 -9.11 -19.58
CA ALA A 63 -6.90 -8.34 -20.72
C ALA A 63 -6.44 -8.93 -22.05
N ALA A 64 -5.18 -9.39 -22.15
CA ALA A 64 -4.65 -10.05 -23.33
C ALA A 64 -5.32 -11.41 -23.61
N LEU A 65 -5.63 -12.17 -22.58
CA LEU A 65 -6.38 -13.41 -22.72
C LEU A 65 -7.81 -13.16 -23.22
N LEU A 66 -8.50 -12.16 -22.65
CA LEU A 66 -9.83 -11.76 -23.11
C LEU A 66 -9.81 -11.28 -24.57
N GLN A 67 -8.81 -10.50 -24.95
CA GLN A 67 -8.61 -10.08 -26.35
C GLN A 67 -8.42 -11.31 -27.26
N ARG A 68 -7.61 -12.27 -26.86
CA ARG A 68 -7.36 -13.50 -27.62
C ARG A 68 -8.65 -14.31 -27.84
N GLU A 69 -9.54 -14.39 -26.84
CA GLU A 69 -10.85 -15.05 -27.01
C GLU A 69 -11.71 -14.39 -28.11
N HIS A 70 -11.56 -13.09 -28.33
CA HIS A 70 -12.33 -12.37 -29.35
C HIS A 70 -11.65 -12.32 -30.70
N THR A 71 -10.33 -12.27 -30.76
CA THR A 71 -9.57 -12.07 -32.00
C THR A 71 -8.87 -13.32 -32.51
N GLY A 72 -8.68 -14.33 -31.66
CA GLY A 72 -7.84 -15.51 -31.94
C GLY A 72 -6.33 -15.21 -31.88
N GLU A 73 -5.92 -13.95 -31.65
CA GLU A 73 -4.52 -13.54 -31.67
C GLU A 73 -3.96 -13.32 -30.27
N GLY A 74 -2.79 -13.94 -30.01
CA GLY A 74 -2.02 -13.69 -28.79
C GLY A 74 -1.24 -12.38 -28.87
N THR A 75 -0.93 -11.79 -27.70
CA THR A 75 -0.10 -10.59 -27.62
C THR A 75 0.96 -10.72 -26.53
N PHE A 76 2.04 -9.95 -26.67
CA PHE A 76 3.09 -9.86 -25.67
C PHE A 76 2.75 -8.77 -24.66
N VAL A 77 2.66 -9.13 -23.38
CA VAL A 77 2.41 -8.20 -22.29
C VAL A 77 3.73 -7.84 -21.61
N TYR A 78 4.05 -6.56 -21.57
CA TYR A 78 5.25 -6.02 -20.93
C TYR A 78 4.88 -4.89 -19.98
N GLN A 79 5.58 -4.85 -18.85
CA GLN A 79 5.46 -3.77 -17.87
C GLN A 79 6.79 -3.54 -17.15
N SER A 80 7.15 -2.27 -16.90
CA SER A 80 8.26 -1.95 -16.01
C SER A 80 7.77 -1.68 -14.59
N MET A 81 8.60 -2.02 -13.58
CA MET A 81 8.31 -1.71 -12.19
C MET A 81 8.18 -0.21 -11.96
N GLN A 82 9.02 0.59 -12.61
CA GLN A 82 8.98 2.05 -12.55
C GLN A 82 7.64 2.61 -13.04
N ASP A 83 7.11 2.14 -14.15
CA ASP A 83 5.85 2.61 -14.73
C ASP A 83 4.67 2.27 -13.82
N ALA A 84 4.70 1.10 -13.21
CA ALA A 84 3.68 0.68 -12.24
C ALA A 84 3.67 1.56 -11.00
N VAL A 85 4.84 1.88 -10.43
CA VAL A 85 4.95 2.80 -9.29
C VAL A 85 4.52 4.20 -9.69
N LEU A 86 4.94 4.70 -10.85
CA LEU A 86 4.51 6.01 -11.37
C LEU A 86 2.99 6.08 -11.52
N ASN A 87 2.35 5.00 -11.96
CA ASN A 87 0.89 4.95 -12.05
C ASN A 87 0.21 5.16 -10.69
N LEU A 88 0.75 4.61 -9.60
CA LEU A 88 0.26 4.91 -8.24
C LEU A 88 0.49 6.37 -7.86
N CYS A 89 1.59 6.96 -8.29
CA CYS A 89 1.94 8.36 -8.03
C CYS A 89 1.25 9.36 -8.98
N ARG A 90 0.29 8.94 -9.80
CA ARG A 90 -0.37 9.76 -10.84
C ARG A 90 -0.96 11.07 -10.34
N ILE A 91 -1.45 11.13 -9.10
CA ILE A 91 -2.00 12.37 -8.50
C ILE A 91 -0.88 13.39 -8.30
N LYS A 92 0.27 12.96 -7.78
CA LYS A 92 1.44 13.82 -7.61
C LYS A 92 1.98 14.30 -8.95
N LEU A 93 2.07 13.42 -9.94
CA LEU A 93 2.48 13.79 -11.30
C LEU A 93 1.52 14.83 -11.91
N ARG A 94 0.20 14.60 -11.78
CA ARG A 94 -0.81 15.58 -12.23
C ARG A 94 -0.62 16.93 -11.55
N ASN A 95 -0.41 16.96 -10.24
CA ASN A 95 -0.21 18.18 -9.49
C ASN A 95 1.07 18.92 -9.94
N GLN A 96 2.16 18.18 -10.21
CA GLN A 96 3.38 18.78 -10.77
C GLN A 96 3.12 19.41 -12.14
N ILE A 97 2.44 18.72 -13.03
CA ILE A 97 2.09 19.23 -14.37
C ILE A 97 1.20 20.49 -14.26
N MET A 98 0.25 20.50 -13.34
CA MET A 98 -0.58 21.68 -13.10
C MET A 98 0.23 22.86 -12.54
N LEU A 99 1.16 22.60 -11.63
CA LEU A 99 2.06 23.62 -11.10
C LEU A 99 2.93 24.20 -12.21
N ASP A 100 3.51 23.37 -13.08
CA ASP A 100 4.35 23.80 -14.21
C ASP A 100 3.57 24.67 -15.20
N ASN A 101 2.28 24.36 -15.43
CA ASN A 101 1.44 25.07 -16.39
C ASN A 101 0.80 26.35 -15.81
N LEU A 102 0.42 26.33 -14.53
CA LEU A 102 -0.38 27.39 -13.90
C LEU A 102 0.46 28.26 -12.94
N GLY A 103 1.65 27.82 -12.54
CA GLY A 103 2.53 28.51 -11.60
C GLY A 103 2.07 28.47 -10.13
N ALA A 104 0.88 27.92 -9.84
CA ALA A 104 0.36 27.79 -8.48
C ALA A 104 -0.69 26.68 -8.37
N LEU A 105 -0.80 26.09 -7.18
CA LEU A 105 -1.87 25.16 -6.80
C LEU A 105 -2.46 25.61 -5.46
N PRO A 106 -3.79 25.80 -5.32
CA PRO A 106 -4.41 26.31 -4.09
C PRO A 106 -4.06 25.50 -2.84
N HIS A 107 -4.06 24.18 -2.91
CA HIS A 107 -3.73 23.29 -1.79
C HIS A 107 -2.23 23.18 -1.49
N TYR A 108 -1.39 23.79 -2.32
CA TYR A 108 0.04 23.98 -2.10
C TYR A 108 0.45 25.46 -2.07
N ALA A 109 -0.47 26.34 -1.75
CA ALA A 109 -0.24 27.81 -1.79
C ALA A 109 0.99 28.27 -1.00
N VAL A 110 1.36 27.53 0.05
CA VAL A 110 2.51 27.83 0.92
C VAL A 110 3.83 27.30 0.35
N TYR A 111 3.80 26.31 -0.54
CA TYR A 111 5.00 25.57 -0.98
C TYR A 111 5.54 25.93 -2.36
N PRO A 112 4.72 26.34 -3.37
CA PRO A 112 5.16 26.35 -4.78
C PRO A 112 6.40 27.17 -5.07
N ASN A 113 6.60 28.28 -4.37
CA ASN A 113 7.63 29.27 -4.75
C ASN A 113 8.74 29.44 -3.72
N TRP A 114 8.75 28.68 -2.64
CA TRP A 114 9.62 29.01 -1.51
C TRP A 114 10.68 27.95 -1.28
N LYS A 115 10.31 26.90 -0.53
CA LYS A 115 11.24 25.92 -0.03
C LYS A 115 11.57 24.85 -1.05
N TRP A 116 10.62 24.54 -1.91
CA TRP A 116 10.68 23.45 -2.90
C TRP A 116 10.85 23.95 -4.34
N GLY A 117 10.88 25.29 -4.53
CA GLY A 117 10.99 25.90 -5.85
C GLY A 117 9.80 25.50 -6.75
N LYS A 118 10.10 24.86 -7.88
CA LYS A 118 9.10 24.38 -8.85
C LYS A 118 8.68 22.92 -8.64
N VAL A 119 8.95 22.34 -7.48
CA VAL A 119 8.64 20.93 -7.20
C VAL A 119 7.59 20.86 -6.11
N ILE A 120 6.58 20.00 -6.28
CA ILE A 120 5.57 19.77 -5.24
C ILE A 120 6.21 19.11 -4.03
N PRO A 121 5.76 19.44 -2.81
CA PRO A 121 6.30 18.89 -1.57
C PRO A 121 5.88 17.44 -1.36
N ARG A 122 6.51 16.77 -0.39
CA ARG A 122 6.09 15.47 0.11
C ARG A 122 4.71 15.53 0.76
N ALA A 123 4.07 14.38 0.86
CA ALA A 123 2.69 14.30 1.37
C ALA A 123 2.57 14.46 2.89
N GLU A 124 3.64 14.18 3.66
CA GLU A 124 3.57 14.08 5.12
C GLU A 124 2.47 13.09 5.56
N ASN A 125 1.61 13.47 6.46
CA ASN A 125 0.43 12.69 6.85
C ASN A 125 -0.82 12.96 5.99
N THR A 126 -0.69 13.70 4.88
CA THR A 126 -1.80 13.89 3.95
C THR A 126 -1.79 12.83 2.85
N GLU A 127 -2.91 12.66 2.15
CA GLU A 127 -2.96 11.82 0.94
C GLU A 127 -2.22 12.43 -0.26
N GLY A 128 -1.72 13.66 -0.10
CA GLY A 128 -1.05 14.40 -1.17
C GLY A 128 -1.96 14.95 -2.27
N GLY A 129 -3.27 14.90 -2.08
CA GLY A 129 -4.30 15.46 -2.97
C GLY A 129 -4.93 16.75 -2.42
N GLN A 130 -6.22 16.92 -2.74
CA GLN A 130 -6.98 18.10 -2.33
C GLN A 130 -7.75 17.93 -1.02
N VAL A 131 -7.90 16.70 -0.55
CA VAL A 131 -8.64 16.40 0.67
C VAL A 131 -7.78 16.70 1.89
N ILE A 132 -8.36 17.35 2.89
CA ILE A 132 -7.69 17.58 4.17
C ILE A 132 -7.83 16.31 4.99
N GLY A 133 -6.75 15.54 5.09
CA GLY A 133 -6.67 14.36 5.93
C GLY A 133 -5.42 14.43 6.80
N TRP A 134 -5.52 13.91 8.01
CA TRP A 134 -4.39 13.91 8.94
C TRP A 134 -4.48 12.76 9.93
N THR A 135 -3.31 12.39 10.47
CA THR A 135 -3.19 11.41 11.56
C THR A 135 -3.16 12.16 12.89
N TYR A 136 -4.22 11.99 13.69
CA TYR A 136 -4.37 12.67 14.97
C TYR A 136 -4.03 11.75 16.13
N LYS A 137 -3.43 12.30 17.18
CA LYS A 137 -3.22 11.59 18.44
C LYS A 137 -4.56 11.22 19.07
N ALA A 138 -4.63 10.00 19.57
CA ALA A 138 -5.70 9.52 20.43
C ALA A 138 -5.20 9.39 21.88
N LYS A 139 -6.08 9.15 22.82
CA LYS A 139 -5.73 8.93 24.24
C LYS A 139 -4.73 7.78 24.35
N GLY A 140 -3.67 8.01 25.13
CA GLY A 140 -2.62 7.02 25.37
C GLY A 140 -1.41 7.13 24.42
N TRP A 141 -1.42 8.08 23.49
CA TRP A 141 -0.35 8.29 22.49
C TRP A 141 1.06 8.47 23.10
N GLU A 142 1.16 8.89 24.36
CA GLU A 142 2.44 9.04 25.07
C GLU A 142 3.14 7.69 25.31
N ASN A 143 2.36 6.62 25.42
CA ASN A 143 2.85 5.28 25.77
C ASN A 143 2.65 4.26 24.63
N ASP A 144 1.73 4.51 23.72
CA ASP A 144 1.46 3.66 22.54
C ASP A 144 1.75 4.45 21.25
N PRO A 145 2.79 4.09 20.48
CA PRO A 145 3.14 4.75 19.23
C PRO A 145 2.08 4.60 18.13
N ASN A 146 1.07 3.75 18.32
CA ASN A 146 -0.04 3.52 17.39
C ASN A 146 -1.40 4.00 17.95
N ALA A 147 -1.42 4.72 19.07
CA ALA A 147 -2.62 5.36 19.60
C ALA A 147 -2.98 6.62 18.79
N TYR A 148 -3.37 6.39 17.52
CA TYR A 148 -3.70 7.42 16.54
C TYR A 148 -4.93 7.03 15.74
N VAL A 149 -5.61 8.05 15.19
CA VAL A 149 -6.68 7.90 14.19
C VAL A 149 -6.38 8.75 12.96
N TYR A 150 -6.75 8.27 11.79
CA TYR A 150 -6.76 9.09 10.59
C TYR A 150 -8.17 9.61 10.36
N ILE A 151 -8.33 10.94 10.23
CA ILE A 151 -9.62 11.58 9.97
C ILE A 151 -9.53 12.36 8.67
N VAL A 152 -10.56 12.25 7.83
CA VAL A 152 -10.70 13.00 6.59
C VAL A 152 -11.75 14.09 6.74
N VAL A 153 -11.33 15.33 6.55
CA VAL A 153 -12.23 16.48 6.42
C VAL A 153 -12.56 16.66 4.95
N GLN A 154 -13.75 16.23 4.56
CA GLN A 154 -14.19 16.37 3.17
C GLN A 154 -14.39 17.84 2.78
N ASN A 155 -14.41 18.10 1.48
CA ASN A 155 -14.46 19.48 0.95
C ASN A 155 -15.78 20.22 1.22
N SER A 156 -16.85 19.53 1.60
CA SER A 156 -18.15 20.13 1.82
C SER A 156 -18.25 20.82 3.19
N ASN A 157 -19.00 21.90 3.28
CA ASN A 157 -19.29 22.54 4.56
C ASN A 157 -20.13 21.61 5.45
N LYS A 158 -21.02 20.82 4.87
CA LYS A 158 -21.80 19.81 5.61
C LYS A 158 -20.92 18.81 6.35
N SER A 159 -19.81 18.36 5.75
CA SER A 159 -18.87 17.48 6.42
C SER A 159 -18.14 18.17 7.58
N TRP A 160 -17.79 19.44 7.40
CA TRP A 160 -17.18 20.24 8.47
C TRP A 160 -18.14 20.48 9.63
N GLU A 161 -19.40 20.83 9.34
CA GLU A 161 -20.47 20.97 10.34
C GLU A 161 -20.67 19.67 11.13
N ALA A 162 -20.66 18.51 10.46
CA ALA A 162 -20.77 17.22 11.13
C ALA A 162 -19.60 16.99 12.09
N ILE A 163 -18.36 17.31 11.70
CA ILE A 163 -17.18 17.21 12.56
C ILE A 163 -17.32 18.13 13.77
N ALA A 164 -17.57 19.42 13.55
CA ALA A 164 -17.66 20.42 14.61
C ALA A 164 -18.75 20.09 15.63
N ASN A 165 -19.95 19.70 15.15
CA ASN A 165 -21.07 19.34 16.02
C ASN A 165 -20.79 18.04 16.81
N THR A 166 -20.22 17.00 16.15
CA THR A 166 -19.92 15.73 16.81
C THR A 166 -18.83 15.87 17.88
N MET A 167 -17.88 16.77 17.65
CA MET A 167 -16.82 17.08 18.61
C MET A 167 -17.26 18.07 19.70
N GLY A 168 -18.50 18.59 19.63
CA GLY A 168 -19.04 19.53 20.64
C GLY A 168 -18.53 20.96 20.49
N HIS A 169 -18.05 21.34 19.33
CA HIS A 169 -17.47 22.65 19.01
C HIS A 169 -18.19 23.35 17.85
N PRO A 170 -19.52 23.63 17.98
CA PRO A 170 -20.26 24.29 16.91
C PRO A 170 -19.71 25.68 16.53
N GLU A 171 -18.96 26.33 17.40
CA GLU A 171 -18.28 27.60 17.13
C GLU A 171 -17.25 27.52 16.01
N TRP A 172 -16.70 26.32 15.72
CA TRP A 172 -15.77 26.14 14.58
C TRP A 172 -16.45 26.35 13.24
N ILE A 173 -17.78 26.22 13.16
CA ILE A 173 -18.56 26.40 11.92
C ILE A 173 -18.52 27.85 11.46
N THR A 174 -18.55 28.78 12.42
CA THR A 174 -18.56 30.23 12.16
C THR A 174 -17.18 30.89 12.27
N ASP A 175 -16.14 30.11 12.57
CA ASP A 175 -14.77 30.61 12.59
C ASP A 175 -14.31 30.97 11.18
N GLU A 176 -13.88 32.22 10.99
CA GLU A 176 -13.44 32.72 9.69
C GLU A 176 -12.30 31.90 9.08
N ARG A 177 -11.47 31.24 9.90
CA ARG A 177 -10.40 30.33 9.43
C ARG A 177 -10.92 29.08 8.77
N PHE A 178 -12.16 28.67 9.06
CA PHE A 178 -12.72 27.37 8.65
C PHE A 178 -14.04 27.46 7.88
N GLN A 179 -14.51 28.68 7.58
CA GLN A 179 -15.83 28.96 6.99
C GLN A 179 -16.10 28.25 5.66
N ASP A 180 -15.06 27.98 4.87
CA ASP A 180 -15.15 27.23 3.62
C ASP A 180 -13.90 26.37 3.39
N TRP A 181 -13.92 25.57 2.32
CA TRP A 181 -12.83 24.66 2.02
C TRP A 181 -11.50 25.37 1.77
N GLN A 182 -11.50 26.55 1.12
CA GLN A 182 -10.27 27.29 0.82
C GLN A 182 -9.64 27.83 2.11
N HIS A 183 -10.44 28.39 3.00
CA HIS A 183 -9.99 28.86 4.31
C HIS A 183 -9.46 27.71 5.16
N ARG A 184 -10.13 26.54 5.16
CA ARG A 184 -9.63 25.34 5.84
C ARG A 184 -8.28 24.86 5.29
N GLN A 185 -8.05 24.92 3.99
CA GLN A 185 -6.76 24.58 3.37
C GLN A 185 -5.64 25.55 3.77
N LEU A 186 -5.94 26.84 3.80
CA LEU A 186 -4.96 27.85 4.20
C LEU A 186 -4.61 27.77 5.69
N ASN A 187 -5.58 27.40 6.53
CA ASN A 187 -5.43 27.34 7.98
C ASN A 187 -5.41 25.88 8.50
N LYS A 188 -4.93 24.95 7.69
CA LYS A 188 -4.96 23.50 8.00
C LYS A 188 -4.22 23.17 9.30
N GLU A 189 -3.13 23.86 9.62
CA GLU A 189 -2.37 23.63 10.86
C GLU A 189 -3.20 23.97 12.11
N ASP A 190 -3.99 25.03 12.06
CA ASP A 190 -4.90 25.38 13.17
C ASP A 190 -6.09 24.42 13.23
N LEU A 191 -6.60 23.99 12.07
CA LEU A 191 -7.63 22.98 11.98
C LEU A 191 -7.16 21.65 12.60
N TYR A 192 -5.94 21.24 12.33
CA TYR A 192 -5.34 20.02 12.92
C TYR A 192 -5.26 20.14 14.45
N LYS A 193 -4.82 21.27 14.99
CA LYS A 193 -4.77 21.51 16.44
C LYS A 193 -6.15 21.46 17.07
N CYS A 194 -7.17 22.08 16.45
CA CYS A 194 -8.54 22.04 16.92
C CYS A 194 -9.06 20.58 17.02
N ILE A 195 -8.90 19.82 15.95
CA ILE A 195 -9.34 18.39 15.95
C ILE A 195 -8.54 17.57 16.98
N GLU A 196 -7.21 17.75 17.05
CA GLU A 196 -6.36 17.02 17.98
C GLU A 196 -6.72 17.32 19.45
N SER A 197 -7.13 18.56 19.78
CA SER A 197 -7.57 18.89 21.14
C SER A 197 -8.77 18.07 21.62
N TYR A 198 -9.59 17.60 20.70
CA TYR A 198 -10.69 16.68 20.99
C TYR A 198 -10.19 15.24 21.02
N THR A 199 -9.45 14.79 20.00
CA THR A 199 -9.11 13.37 19.82
C THR A 199 -8.22 12.80 20.92
N VAL A 200 -7.35 13.58 21.52
CA VAL A 200 -6.47 13.16 22.62
C VAL A 200 -7.22 12.69 23.87
N ASN A 201 -8.51 13.00 23.98
CA ASN A 201 -9.33 12.63 25.15
C ASN A 201 -9.99 11.26 25.04
N TYR A 202 -10.00 10.65 23.85
CA TYR A 202 -10.71 9.41 23.56
C TYR A 202 -9.77 8.39 22.92
N ASP A 203 -10.02 7.08 23.17
CA ASP A 203 -9.24 6.04 22.51
C ASP A 203 -9.58 5.92 21.01
N LYS A 204 -8.67 5.31 20.23
CA LYS A 204 -8.80 5.22 18.77
C LYS A 204 -10.04 4.46 18.31
N TYR A 205 -10.53 3.48 19.06
CA TYR A 205 -11.72 2.72 18.71
C TYR A 205 -13.02 3.48 19.04
N GLU A 206 -13.03 4.18 20.18
CA GLU A 206 -14.12 5.06 20.57
C GLU A 206 -14.29 6.19 19.55
N LEU A 207 -13.19 6.83 19.14
CA LEU A 207 -13.19 7.83 18.08
C LEU A 207 -13.72 7.28 16.76
N THR A 208 -13.24 6.12 16.35
CA THR A 208 -13.69 5.48 15.10
C THR A 208 -15.18 5.19 15.12
N LYS A 209 -15.68 4.68 16.24
CA LYS A 209 -17.12 4.39 16.42
C LYS A 209 -17.96 5.66 16.41
N THR A 210 -17.57 6.67 17.19
CA THR A 210 -18.36 7.90 17.37
C THR A 210 -18.37 8.74 16.09
N LEU A 211 -17.21 9.00 15.52
CA LEU A 211 -17.09 9.81 14.32
C LEU A 211 -17.64 9.06 13.08
N GLY A 212 -17.42 7.76 12.99
CA GLY A 212 -17.97 6.91 11.92
C GLY A 212 -19.50 6.88 11.94
N ALA A 213 -20.13 6.81 13.11
CA ALA A 213 -21.59 6.87 13.25
C ALA A 213 -22.17 8.23 12.79
N ALA A 214 -21.38 9.30 12.87
CA ALA A 214 -21.74 10.62 12.36
C ALA A 214 -21.44 10.79 10.84
N GLY A 215 -20.99 9.74 10.16
CA GLY A 215 -20.64 9.77 8.74
C GLY A 215 -19.32 10.46 8.42
N ILE A 216 -18.46 10.64 9.41
CA ILE A 216 -17.13 11.21 9.24
C ILE A 216 -16.16 10.08 8.86
N PRO A 217 -15.42 10.19 7.74
CA PRO A 217 -14.42 9.18 7.39
C PRO A 217 -13.28 9.19 8.42
N VAL A 218 -13.17 8.08 9.15
CA VAL A 218 -12.18 7.90 10.23
C VAL A 218 -11.75 6.45 10.28
N GLY A 219 -10.48 6.21 10.65
CA GLY A 219 -9.95 4.86 10.87
C GLY A 219 -8.85 4.87 11.94
N PRO A 220 -8.76 3.81 12.76
CA PRO A 220 -7.70 3.67 13.74
C PRO A 220 -6.38 3.30 13.07
N VAL A 221 -5.26 3.76 13.60
CA VAL A 221 -3.94 3.22 13.25
C VAL A 221 -3.77 1.91 14.02
N LEU A 222 -3.82 0.79 13.30
CA LEU A 222 -3.66 -0.54 13.87
C LEU A 222 -2.19 -0.96 13.84
N ASP A 223 -1.70 -1.53 14.92
CA ASP A 223 -0.43 -2.23 14.92
C ASP A 223 -0.56 -3.65 14.33
N TRP A 224 0.58 -4.30 14.11
CA TRP A 224 0.58 -5.63 13.49
C TRP A 224 -0.02 -6.73 14.35
N HIS A 225 0.01 -6.58 15.69
CA HIS A 225 -0.62 -7.51 16.61
C HIS A 225 -2.15 -7.36 16.58
N GLU A 226 -2.64 -6.12 16.54
CA GLU A 226 -4.07 -5.83 16.37
C GLU A 226 -4.58 -6.33 15.01
N ILE A 227 -3.80 -6.16 13.93
CA ILE A 227 -4.15 -6.67 12.59
C ILE A 227 -4.21 -8.20 12.61
N GLU A 228 -3.19 -8.88 13.15
CA GLU A 228 -3.13 -10.34 13.20
C GLU A 228 -4.29 -10.95 14.00
N ASN A 229 -4.69 -10.31 15.09
CA ASN A 229 -5.66 -10.87 16.04
C ASN A 229 -7.03 -10.18 16.00
N GLY A 230 -7.19 -9.15 15.17
CA GLY A 230 -8.46 -8.43 14.98
C GLY A 230 -9.59 -9.37 14.55
N PRO A 231 -10.75 -9.34 15.23
CA PRO A 231 -11.84 -10.29 14.97
C PRO A 231 -12.40 -10.13 13.54
N ASP A 232 -12.46 -8.91 13.02
CA ASP A 232 -13.06 -8.63 11.72
C ASP A 232 -12.22 -9.21 10.56
N LEU A 233 -10.90 -8.96 10.57
CA LEU A 233 -9.99 -9.46 9.52
C LEU A 233 -9.87 -10.98 9.54
N ASN A 234 -9.94 -11.62 10.72
CA ASN A 234 -9.94 -13.07 10.85
C ASN A 234 -11.27 -13.70 10.41
N LYS A 235 -12.40 -13.03 10.69
CA LYS A 235 -13.74 -13.49 10.32
C LYS A 235 -13.96 -13.48 8.81
N ASP A 236 -13.49 -12.45 8.13
CA ASP A 236 -13.71 -12.23 6.70
C ASP A 236 -12.71 -12.98 5.80
N GLY A 237 -11.80 -13.78 6.41
CA GLY A 237 -10.81 -14.55 5.66
C GLY A 237 -9.66 -13.70 5.09
N THR A 238 -9.52 -12.47 5.54
CA THR A 238 -8.36 -11.63 5.20
C THR A 238 -7.10 -12.17 5.89
N ILE A 239 -7.22 -12.66 7.12
CA ILE A 239 -6.18 -13.45 7.80
C ILE A 239 -6.63 -14.90 7.83
N VAL A 240 -5.83 -15.77 7.27
CA VAL A 240 -6.10 -17.22 7.17
C VAL A 240 -5.05 -18.02 7.91
N THR A 241 -5.45 -19.19 8.41
CA THR A 241 -4.54 -20.14 9.04
C THR A 241 -4.28 -21.30 8.08
N ILE A 242 -3.03 -21.51 7.71
CA ILE A 242 -2.59 -22.57 6.82
C ILE A 242 -1.76 -23.59 7.60
N ASP A 243 -2.06 -24.88 7.44
CA ASP A 243 -1.22 -25.94 7.93
C ASP A 243 -0.01 -26.11 6.99
N GLN A 244 1.18 -25.89 7.54
CA GLN A 244 2.43 -25.96 6.79
C GLN A 244 2.93 -27.41 6.61
N GLY A 245 2.28 -28.36 7.24
CA GLY A 245 2.63 -29.80 7.21
C GLY A 245 3.85 -30.16 8.08
N GLY A 246 3.95 -31.43 8.42
CA GLY A 246 5.03 -31.97 9.24
C GLY A 246 5.16 -31.27 10.59
N ASN A 247 6.38 -30.95 11.00
CA ASN A 247 6.67 -30.32 12.28
C ASN A 247 6.54 -28.78 12.27
N ARG A 248 6.14 -28.18 11.13
CA ARG A 248 6.01 -26.71 10.99
C ARG A 248 4.74 -26.15 11.62
N GLY A 249 3.74 -27.00 11.81
CA GLY A 249 2.49 -26.60 12.44
C GLY A 249 1.64 -25.66 11.59
N LYS A 250 0.73 -24.95 12.27
CA LYS A 250 -0.17 -23.99 11.65
C LYS A 250 0.43 -22.59 11.69
N PHE A 251 0.22 -21.84 10.62
CA PHE A 251 0.74 -20.49 10.43
C PHE A 251 -0.36 -19.56 9.94
N LYS A 252 -0.50 -18.40 10.57
CA LYS A 252 -1.37 -17.34 10.08
C LYS A 252 -0.69 -16.58 8.95
N THR A 253 -1.44 -16.26 7.91
CA THR A 253 -0.95 -15.44 6.79
C THR A 253 -2.10 -14.65 6.18
N ILE A 254 -1.76 -13.71 5.29
CA ILE A 254 -2.77 -12.98 4.54
C ILE A 254 -3.45 -13.90 3.53
N GLY A 255 -4.78 -13.84 3.47
CA GLY A 255 -5.59 -14.45 2.42
C GLY A 255 -5.67 -13.58 1.17
N LEU A 256 -6.47 -14.00 0.21
CA LEU A 256 -6.79 -13.18 -0.95
C LEU A 256 -7.80 -12.09 -0.57
N PRO A 257 -7.67 -10.87 -1.09
CA PRO A 257 -8.62 -9.77 -0.81
C PRO A 257 -9.97 -9.95 -1.51
N PHE A 258 -10.23 -11.12 -2.07
CA PHE A 258 -11.48 -11.53 -2.73
C PHE A 258 -11.72 -13.03 -2.52
N SER A 259 -12.99 -13.44 -2.50
CA SER A 259 -13.38 -14.82 -2.23
C SER A 259 -13.15 -15.71 -3.45
N LEU A 260 -11.99 -16.32 -3.55
CA LEU A 260 -11.69 -17.41 -4.47
C LEU A 260 -11.04 -18.56 -3.69
N SER A 261 -11.85 -19.58 -3.36
CA SER A 261 -11.45 -20.94 -3.01
C SER A 261 -10.44 -21.21 -1.86
N ASN A 262 -10.03 -22.46 -1.75
CA ASN A 262 -9.29 -23.04 -0.66
C ASN A 262 -7.81 -22.62 -0.62
N TYR A 263 -7.37 -22.14 0.52
CA TYR A 263 -5.95 -21.83 0.77
C TYR A 263 -5.18 -23.11 1.07
N LYS A 264 -4.02 -23.25 0.42
CA LYS A 264 -3.07 -24.33 0.69
C LYS A 264 -1.69 -23.73 0.93
N ARG A 265 -0.84 -24.48 1.66
CA ARG A 265 0.57 -24.10 1.77
C ARG A 265 1.26 -24.13 0.40
N ALA A 266 2.37 -23.41 0.30
CA ALA A 266 3.27 -23.58 -0.84
C ALA A 266 3.86 -25.01 -0.85
N PRO A 267 4.10 -25.61 -2.04
CA PRO A 267 4.77 -26.90 -2.12
C PRO A 267 6.23 -26.79 -1.65
N ASP A 268 6.74 -27.88 -1.11
CA ASP A 268 8.17 -27.99 -0.84
C ASP A 268 8.95 -28.23 -2.15
N LEU A 269 10.26 -27.93 -2.11
CA LEU A 269 11.10 -28.11 -3.30
C LEU A 269 11.07 -29.56 -3.80
N GLY A 270 10.68 -29.75 -5.05
CA GLY A 270 10.58 -31.06 -5.70
C GLY A 270 9.34 -31.91 -5.31
N GLU A 271 8.45 -31.38 -4.47
CA GLU A 271 7.26 -32.12 -3.99
C GLU A 271 6.40 -32.63 -5.13
N ASN A 272 6.19 -31.82 -6.17
CA ASN A 272 5.32 -32.18 -7.30
C ASN A 272 6.06 -32.69 -8.54
N ASN A 273 7.37 -32.94 -8.46
CA ASN A 273 8.15 -33.37 -9.63
C ASN A 273 7.57 -34.62 -10.31
N LYS A 274 7.21 -35.66 -9.54
CA LYS A 274 6.66 -36.89 -10.10
C LYS A 274 5.32 -36.67 -10.80
N GLU A 275 4.42 -35.94 -10.18
CA GLU A 275 3.09 -35.65 -10.71
C GLU A 275 3.18 -34.84 -12.01
N ILE A 276 3.98 -33.76 -11.99
CA ILE A 276 4.13 -32.86 -13.14
C ILE A 276 4.78 -33.60 -14.31
N LEU A 277 5.89 -34.31 -14.10
CA LEU A 277 6.59 -35.01 -15.18
C LEU A 277 5.78 -36.17 -15.75
N ALA A 278 5.05 -36.90 -14.88
CA ALA A 278 4.13 -37.93 -15.36
C ALA A 278 3.01 -37.35 -16.25
N SER A 279 2.49 -36.16 -15.91
CA SER A 279 1.50 -35.47 -16.75
C SER A 279 2.04 -35.04 -18.11
N LEU A 280 3.35 -34.87 -18.22
CA LEU A 280 4.06 -34.58 -19.47
C LEU A 280 4.51 -35.85 -20.26
N GLY A 281 4.16 -37.04 -19.78
CA GLY A 281 4.43 -38.31 -20.45
C GLY A 281 5.75 -39.01 -20.08
N TYR A 282 6.45 -38.52 -19.04
CA TYR A 282 7.62 -39.20 -18.51
C TYR A 282 7.20 -40.44 -17.71
N ASP A 283 7.85 -41.57 -17.94
CA ASP A 283 7.66 -42.74 -17.13
C ASP A 283 8.44 -42.67 -15.79
N PRO A 284 8.14 -43.53 -14.82
CA PRO A 284 8.81 -43.51 -13.52
C PRO A 284 10.34 -43.66 -13.59
N ASP A 285 10.84 -44.50 -14.49
CA ASP A 285 12.30 -44.78 -14.63
C ASP A 285 13.01 -43.53 -15.20
N GLN A 286 12.38 -42.83 -16.13
CA GLN A 286 12.89 -41.58 -16.67
C GLN A 286 12.94 -40.49 -15.57
N ILE A 287 11.92 -40.39 -14.72
CA ILE A 287 11.87 -39.45 -13.61
C ILE A 287 12.95 -39.74 -12.57
N GLU A 288 13.15 -41.04 -12.26
CA GLU A 288 14.20 -41.46 -11.33
C GLU A 288 15.59 -41.13 -11.86
N LYS A 289 15.84 -41.41 -13.14
CA LYS A 289 17.09 -41.05 -13.81
C LYS A 289 17.38 -39.56 -13.77
N LEU A 290 16.39 -38.68 -14.05
CA LEU A 290 16.53 -37.25 -13.97
C LEU A 290 16.87 -36.79 -12.52
N THR A 291 16.35 -37.49 -11.53
CA THR A 291 16.62 -37.22 -10.10
C THR A 291 18.05 -37.67 -9.72
N GLU A 292 18.52 -38.82 -10.22
CA GLU A 292 19.86 -39.32 -9.98
C GLU A 292 20.94 -38.49 -10.65
N GLU A 293 20.67 -38.01 -11.87
CA GLU A 293 21.55 -37.10 -12.61
C GLU A 293 21.55 -35.68 -12.06
N GLY A 294 20.71 -35.37 -11.06
CA GLY A 294 20.61 -34.04 -10.44
C GLY A 294 19.96 -32.98 -11.33
N VAL A 295 19.27 -33.37 -12.41
CA VAL A 295 18.53 -32.46 -13.29
C VAL A 295 17.31 -31.89 -12.57
N ILE A 296 16.66 -32.71 -11.73
CA ILE A 296 15.57 -32.30 -10.87
C ILE A 296 15.92 -32.56 -9.40
N SER A 297 15.41 -31.71 -8.50
CA SER A 297 15.62 -31.89 -7.08
C SER A 297 14.88 -33.08 -6.53
N LYS A 298 15.48 -33.84 -5.60
CA LYS A 298 14.72 -34.78 -4.75
C LYS A 298 13.68 -34.00 -3.97
N ALA A 299 12.48 -34.60 -3.81
CA ALA A 299 11.47 -34.04 -2.93
C ALA A 299 12.08 -33.84 -1.54
N GLN A 300 12.13 -32.57 -1.12
CA GLN A 300 12.60 -32.23 0.22
C GLN A 300 11.38 -32.17 1.11
N GLY A 301 11.36 -33.00 2.14
CA GLY A 301 10.33 -32.89 3.18
C GLY A 301 10.41 -31.53 3.89
N PRO A 302 9.39 -31.22 4.70
CA PRO A 302 9.32 -29.95 5.41
C PRO A 302 10.58 -29.70 6.24
N LYS A 303 11.35 -28.67 5.90
CA LYS A 303 12.46 -28.20 6.73
C LYS A 303 11.86 -27.47 7.93
N ASN A 304 12.38 -27.74 9.12
CA ASN A 304 12.06 -26.93 10.28
C ASN A 304 12.42 -25.47 9.99
N PRO A 305 11.56 -24.49 10.36
CA PRO A 305 11.95 -23.09 10.32
C PRO A 305 13.27 -22.95 11.10
N ARG A 306 14.18 -22.15 10.58
CA ARG A 306 15.43 -21.84 11.30
C ARG A 306 15.04 -21.19 12.63
N THR A 307 15.20 -21.91 13.71
CA THR A 307 15.00 -21.44 15.09
C THR A 307 16.23 -20.75 15.65
N GLU A 308 17.13 -20.28 14.80
CA GLU A 308 18.15 -19.35 15.24
C GLU A 308 17.50 -17.97 15.45
N VAL A 309 16.86 -17.84 16.60
CA VAL A 309 16.60 -16.52 17.19
C VAL A 309 17.98 -15.93 17.46
N ILE A 310 18.36 -14.92 16.70
CA ILE A 310 19.48 -14.06 17.08
C ILE A 310 19.03 -13.43 18.41
N LYS A 311 19.48 -14.01 19.51
CA LYS A 311 19.36 -13.38 20.82
C LYS A 311 20.26 -12.16 20.74
N GLY A 312 19.67 -10.98 20.56
CA GLY A 312 20.36 -9.73 20.80
C GLY A 312 20.86 -9.73 22.26
N GLU A 313 22.15 -9.50 22.42
CA GLU A 313 22.74 -9.18 23.72
C GLU A 313 22.28 -7.80 24.18
#